data_5d433b0b23f476548cee4d98b25e3642
#
_entry.id   5d433b0b23f476548cee4d98b25e3642
#
_cell.length_a   1.000
_cell.length_b   1.000
_cell.length_c   1.000
_cell.angle_alpha   90.00
_cell.angle_beta   90.00
_cell.angle_gamma   90.00
#
_symmetry.space_group_name_H-M   'P 1'
#
loop_
_entity.id
_entity.type
_entity.pdbx_description
1 polymer ?
#
loop_
_entity_poly.entity_id
_entity_poly.type
_entity_poly.pdbx_seq_one_letter_code
_entity_poly.pdbx_strand_id
1 'polypeptide(L)'
;MVYEYKKNNDGHYVCTVCAEVKVNQNTMHYHMKKHEGKQSYACKTCDKKFYQKYALDDHIKLTHSKDPIVEIKCPFTGCDLSFIKKEHCRIHIARNHLKKELEPLIEKKKDSKVHCCIPCKKDFNSYPAILYHTMDHMKDEPLYKDLLKVI
;
A
#
# COMPACT_ATOMS: atom_id res chain seq x y z
N MET A 1 12.25 10.97 -22.32
CA MET A 1 12.84 11.99 -21.44
C MET A 1 13.41 11.32 -20.23
N VAL A 2 14.67 11.64 -19.90
CA VAL A 2 15.33 11.20 -18.69
C VAL A 2 15.10 12.29 -17.64
N TYR A 3 14.48 11.94 -16.51
CA TYR A 3 14.31 12.91 -15.42
C TYR A 3 15.61 13.00 -14.64
N GLU A 4 16.06 14.22 -14.39
CA GLU A 4 17.21 14.48 -13.53
C GLU A 4 16.77 14.57 -12.06
N TYR A 5 17.30 13.72 -11.23
CA TYR A 5 17.14 13.74 -9.79
C TYR A 5 18.45 13.32 -9.11
N LYS A 6 18.69 13.84 -7.93
CA LYS A 6 19.90 13.55 -7.17
C LYS A 6 19.65 12.45 -6.15
N LYS A 7 20.69 11.71 -5.78
CA LYS A 7 20.66 10.84 -4.59
C LYS A 7 21.29 11.58 -3.42
N ASN A 8 20.67 11.46 -2.24
CA ASN A 8 21.26 11.92 -0.99
C ASN A 8 22.21 10.84 -0.42
N ASN A 9 22.85 11.15 0.70
CA ASN A 9 23.79 10.25 1.38
C ASN A 9 23.15 8.94 1.85
N ASP A 10 21.82 8.92 2.09
CA ASP A 10 21.06 7.74 2.47
C ASP A 10 20.62 6.87 1.25
N GLY A 11 21.04 7.27 0.04
CA GLY A 11 20.68 6.60 -1.20
C GLY A 11 19.27 6.88 -1.70
N HIS A 12 18.54 7.81 -1.08
CA HIS A 12 17.21 8.22 -1.50
C HIS A 12 17.27 9.25 -2.64
N TYR A 13 16.19 9.32 -3.42
CA TYR A 13 16.06 10.20 -4.56
C TYR A 13 15.45 11.54 -4.15
N VAL A 14 16.10 12.64 -4.51
CA VAL A 14 15.67 14.02 -4.18
C VAL A 14 15.20 14.69 -5.46
N CYS A 15 13.99 15.23 -5.43
CA CYS A 15 13.42 16.02 -6.53
C CYS A 15 14.19 17.33 -6.69
N THR A 16 14.64 17.64 -7.89
CA THR A 16 15.35 18.91 -8.19
C THR A 16 14.42 20.13 -8.26
N VAL A 17 13.09 19.89 -8.36
CA VAL A 17 12.09 20.97 -8.48
C VAL A 17 11.53 21.41 -7.12
N CYS A 18 11.21 20.45 -6.23
CA CYS A 18 10.57 20.75 -4.95
C CYS A 18 11.30 20.16 -3.72
N ALA A 19 12.49 19.59 -3.91
CA ALA A 19 13.32 18.95 -2.89
C ALA A 19 12.64 17.76 -2.15
N GLU A 20 11.51 17.27 -2.63
CA GLU A 20 10.84 16.13 -2.02
C GLU A 20 11.67 14.85 -2.17
N VAL A 21 11.76 14.06 -1.10
CA VAL A 21 12.58 12.83 -1.06
C VAL A 21 11.71 11.59 -1.26
N LYS A 22 12.14 10.71 -2.16
CA LYS A 22 11.51 9.39 -2.40
C LYS A 22 12.52 8.27 -2.19
N VAL A 23 12.08 7.19 -1.56
CA VAL A 23 12.93 6.05 -1.22
C VAL A 23 13.39 5.28 -2.46
N ASN A 24 12.56 5.20 -3.49
CA ASN A 24 12.89 4.47 -4.71
C ASN A 24 12.73 5.31 -5.99
N GLN A 25 13.49 4.91 -7.01
CA GLN A 25 13.55 5.60 -8.30
C GLN A 25 12.21 5.66 -9.02
N ASN A 26 11.43 4.57 -8.98
CA ASN A 26 10.15 4.50 -9.68
C ASN A 26 9.14 5.50 -9.09
N THR A 27 9.12 5.61 -7.75
CA THR A 27 8.26 6.61 -7.08
C THR A 27 8.70 8.04 -7.42
N MET A 28 10.01 8.30 -7.50
CA MET A 28 10.53 9.60 -7.93
C MET A 28 10.17 9.90 -9.38
N HIS A 29 10.25 8.93 -10.29
CA HIS A 29 9.86 9.10 -11.69
C HIS A 29 8.39 9.55 -11.83
N TYR A 30 7.46 8.93 -11.11
CA TYR A 30 6.05 9.36 -11.12
C TYR A 30 5.83 10.69 -10.41
N HIS A 31 6.64 11.01 -9.39
CA HIS A 31 6.62 12.32 -8.76
C HIS A 31 7.05 13.42 -9.76
N MET A 32 8.11 13.20 -10.53
CA MET A 32 8.56 14.15 -11.57
C MET A 32 7.52 14.37 -12.66
N LYS A 33 6.78 13.34 -13.07
CA LYS A 33 5.65 13.48 -14.02
C LYS A 33 4.58 14.45 -13.54
N LYS A 34 4.39 14.60 -12.21
CA LYS A 34 3.43 15.58 -11.67
C LYS A 34 3.88 17.02 -11.93
N HIS A 35 5.20 17.30 -11.85
CA HIS A 35 5.73 18.63 -12.19
C HIS A 35 5.56 18.99 -13.66
N GLU A 36 5.59 18.01 -14.56
CA GLU A 36 5.35 18.23 -15.97
C GLU A 36 3.85 18.42 -16.33
N GLY A 37 2.95 18.09 -15.41
CA GLY A 37 1.51 18.16 -15.64
C GLY A 37 0.99 17.15 -16.69
N LYS A 38 1.84 16.26 -17.21
CA LYS A 38 1.50 15.30 -18.28
C LYS A 38 0.80 14.07 -17.71
N GLN A 39 -0.50 14.15 -17.59
CA GLN A 39 -1.35 12.99 -17.27
C GLN A 39 -1.57 12.17 -18.54
N SER A 40 -0.90 11.00 -18.62
CA SER A 40 -0.84 10.19 -19.86
C SER A 40 -2.07 9.31 -20.07
N TYR A 41 -2.90 9.12 -19.06
CA TYR A 41 -4.03 8.19 -19.08
C TYR A 41 -5.33 8.95 -18.83
N ALA A 42 -6.12 9.19 -19.88
CA ALA A 42 -7.41 9.87 -19.80
C ALA A 42 -8.55 8.86 -19.73
N CYS A 43 -9.56 9.13 -18.91
CA CYS A 43 -10.80 8.40 -18.96
C CYS A 43 -11.57 8.77 -20.24
N LYS A 44 -12.12 7.77 -20.92
CA LYS A 44 -12.91 8.01 -22.16
C LYS A 44 -14.35 8.41 -21.86
N THR A 45 -14.80 8.23 -20.63
CA THR A 45 -16.19 8.44 -20.20
C THR A 45 -16.37 9.73 -19.42
N CYS A 46 -15.27 10.28 -18.85
CA CYS A 46 -15.27 11.57 -18.15
C CYS A 46 -13.91 12.26 -18.31
N ASP A 47 -13.81 13.53 -17.90
CA ASP A 47 -12.62 14.36 -18.10
C ASP A 47 -11.45 14.05 -17.15
N LYS A 48 -11.55 13.01 -16.31
CA LYS A 48 -10.50 12.66 -15.36
C LYS A 48 -9.29 12.06 -16.06
N LYS A 49 -8.11 12.54 -15.66
CA LYS A 49 -6.81 12.08 -16.18
C LYS A 49 -5.94 11.56 -15.04
N PHE A 50 -5.09 10.59 -15.35
CA PHE A 50 -4.26 9.89 -14.37
C PHE A 50 -2.81 9.80 -14.85
N TYR A 51 -1.87 9.78 -13.90
CA TYR A 51 -0.44 9.61 -14.20
C TYR A 51 -0.06 8.13 -14.37
N GLN A 52 -0.89 7.21 -13.91
CA GLN A 52 -0.63 5.76 -13.94
C GLN A 52 -1.84 5.01 -14.47
N LYS A 53 -1.57 4.00 -15.30
CA LYS A 53 -2.61 3.19 -15.94
C LYS A 53 -3.52 2.51 -14.90
N TYR A 54 -2.94 1.91 -13.86
CA TYR A 54 -3.73 1.21 -12.83
C TYR A 54 -4.71 2.14 -12.11
N ALA A 55 -4.34 3.43 -11.91
CA ALA A 55 -5.23 4.41 -11.29
C ALA A 55 -6.43 4.76 -12.20
N LEU A 56 -6.22 4.78 -13.53
CA LEU A 56 -7.31 4.89 -14.50
C LEU A 56 -8.18 3.62 -14.48
N ASP A 57 -7.58 2.43 -14.50
CA ASP A 57 -8.31 1.16 -14.50
C ASP A 57 -9.16 1.01 -13.23
N ASP A 58 -8.63 1.37 -12.07
CA ASP A 58 -9.38 1.43 -10.80
C ASP A 58 -10.54 2.43 -10.87
N HIS A 59 -10.28 3.64 -11.40
CA HIS A 59 -11.31 4.65 -11.57
C HIS A 59 -12.46 4.17 -12.48
N ILE A 60 -12.14 3.54 -13.62
CA ILE A 60 -13.14 3.01 -14.54
C ILE A 60 -13.99 1.94 -13.84
N LYS A 61 -13.36 1.02 -13.12
CA LYS A 61 -14.06 -0.03 -12.35
C LYS A 61 -15.01 0.54 -11.30
N LEU A 62 -14.57 1.59 -10.59
CA LEU A 62 -15.32 2.16 -9.46
C LEU A 62 -16.43 3.14 -9.90
N THR A 63 -16.26 3.78 -11.05
CA THR A 63 -17.12 4.91 -11.44
C THR A 63 -17.97 4.60 -12.68
N HIS A 64 -17.45 3.80 -13.60
CA HIS A 64 -18.07 3.59 -14.93
C HIS A 64 -18.40 2.12 -15.23
N SER A 65 -17.97 1.17 -14.39
CA SER A 65 -18.39 -0.22 -14.56
C SER A 65 -19.87 -0.38 -14.21
N LYS A 66 -20.55 -1.14 -15.04
CA LYS A 66 -21.95 -1.59 -14.77
C LYS A 66 -21.96 -2.82 -13.87
N ASP A 67 -20.81 -3.47 -13.68
CA ASP A 67 -20.70 -4.65 -12.84
C ASP A 67 -20.86 -4.24 -11.37
N PRO A 68 -21.60 -5.00 -10.57
CA PRO A 68 -21.72 -4.74 -9.15
C PRO A 68 -20.34 -4.82 -8.49
N ILE A 69 -20.01 -3.80 -7.70
CA ILE A 69 -18.79 -3.81 -6.90
C ILE A 69 -18.97 -4.87 -5.83
N VAL A 70 -18.17 -5.93 -5.90
CA VAL A 70 -18.16 -6.96 -4.86
C VAL A 70 -17.41 -6.39 -3.66
N GLU A 71 -18.16 -6.03 -2.62
CA GLU A 71 -17.59 -5.59 -1.36
C GLU A 71 -17.18 -6.78 -0.50
N ILE A 72 -15.98 -6.69 0.05
CA ILE A 72 -15.42 -7.66 0.99
C ILE A 72 -15.70 -7.13 2.39
N LYS A 73 -16.64 -7.75 3.10
CA LYS A 73 -16.95 -7.40 4.48
C LYS A 73 -15.85 -7.87 5.42
N CYS A 74 -15.59 -7.08 6.47
CA CYS A 74 -14.71 -7.53 7.54
C CYS A 74 -15.32 -8.76 8.22
N PRO A 75 -14.58 -9.89 8.34
CA PRO A 75 -15.12 -11.12 8.93
C PRO A 75 -15.20 -11.11 10.45
N PHE A 76 -14.67 -10.07 11.11
CA PHE A 76 -14.71 -9.97 12.56
C PHE A 76 -16.09 -9.53 13.06
N THR A 77 -16.63 -10.26 14.02
CA THR A 77 -17.92 -9.95 14.66
C THR A 77 -17.91 -8.55 15.27
N GLY A 78 -18.95 -7.77 14.98
CA GLY A 78 -19.05 -6.38 15.47
C GLY A 78 -18.28 -5.35 14.63
N CYS A 79 -17.76 -5.74 13.46
CA CYS A 79 -17.14 -4.83 12.51
C CYS A 79 -17.95 -4.76 11.22
N ASP A 80 -18.61 -3.62 10.97
CA ASP A 80 -19.48 -3.42 9.80
C ASP A 80 -18.74 -2.83 8.59
N LEU A 81 -17.41 -2.75 8.64
CA LEU A 81 -16.63 -2.18 7.56
C LEU A 81 -16.52 -3.14 6.37
N SER A 82 -16.69 -2.58 5.16
CA SER A 82 -16.49 -3.27 3.91
C SER A 82 -15.43 -2.59 3.04
N PHE A 83 -14.81 -3.36 2.16
CA PHE A 83 -13.67 -2.96 1.35
C PHE A 83 -13.83 -3.45 -0.07
N ILE A 84 -13.39 -2.67 -1.04
CA ILE A 84 -13.41 -3.03 -2.45
C ILE A 84 -12.18 -3.89 -2.81
N LYS A 85 -11.09 -3.71 -2.09
CA LYS A 85 -9.83 -4.44 -2.33
C LYS A 85 -9.48 -5.33 -1.14
N LYS A 86 -9.10 -6.57 -1.43
CA LYS A 86 -8.65 -7.55 -0.43
C LYS A 86 -7.51 -7.03 0.44
N GLU A 87 -6.55 -6.34 -0.17
CA GLU A 87 -5.40 -5.76 0.50
C GLU A 87 -5.81 -4.73 1.56
N HIS A 88 -6.82 -3.90 1.25
CA HIS A 88 -7.32 -2.91 2.20
C HIS A 88 -8.04 -3.57 3.38
N CYS A 89 -8.83 -4.61 3.13
CA CYS A 89 -9.46 -5.40 4.18
C CYS A 89 -8.39 -6.08 5.07
N ARG A 90 -7.36 -6.69 4.47
CA ARG A 90 -6.25 -7.31 5.22
C ARG A 90 -5.50 -6.30 6.08
N ILE A 91 -5.17 -5.12 5.55
CA ILE A 91 -4.52 -4.05 6.33
C ILE A 91 -5.41 -3.58 7.48
N HIS A 92 -6.71 -3.44 7.25
CA HIS A 92 -7.67 -3.09 8.29
C HIS A 92 -7.68 -4.14 9.41
N ILE A 93 -7.77 -5.43 9.07
CA ILE A 93 -7.74 -6.54 10.02
C ILE A 93 -6.45 -6.52 10.84
N ALA A 94 -5.30 -6.42 10.18
CA ALA A 94 -4.00 -6.37 10.85
C ALA A 94 -3.89 -5.22 11.87
N ARG A 95 -4.45 -4.05 11.54
CA ARG A 95 -4.34 -2.85 12.38
C ARG A 95 -5.36 -2.77 13.51
N ASN A 96 -6.56 -3.30 13.29
CA ASN A 96 -7.67 -3.08 14.21
C ASN A 96 -8.09 -4.33 14.98
N HIS A 97 -7.86 -5.50 14.41
CA HIS A 97 -8.29 -6.76 15.04
C HIS A 97 -7.13 -7.64 15.50
N LEU A 98 -6.01 -7.68 14.77
CA LEU A 98 -4.87 -8.55 15.06
C LEU A 98 -3.62 -7.78 15.52
N LYS A 99 -3.74 -6.51 15.85
CA LYS A 99 -2.59 -5.68 16.22
C LYS A 99 -1.83 -6.26 17.41
N LYS A 100 -2.54 -6.71 18.44
CA LYS A 100 -1.95 -7.26 19.67
C LYS A 100 -1.19 -8.56 19.44
N GLU A 101 -1.67 -9.38 18.52
CA GLU A 101 -1.08 -10.66 18.15
C GLU A 101 0.12 -10.47 17.22
N LEU A 102 0.11 -9.43 16.39
CA LEU A 102 1.16 -9.14 15.42
C LEU A 102 2.32 -8.32 16.00
N GLU A 103 2.05 -7.43 16.95
CA GLU A 103 3.07 -6.58 17.59
C GLU A 103 4.27 -7.36 18.17
N PRO A 104 4.09 -8.52 18.85
CA PRO A 104 5.20 -9.31 19.34
C PRO A 104 6.14 -9.86 18.26
N LEU A 105 5.69 -9.91 16.99
CA LEU A 105 6.49 -10.35 15.85
C LEU A 105 7.30 -9.21 15.22
N ILE A 106 7.18 -7.99 15.75
CA ILE A 106 7.74 -6.78 15.16
C ILE A 106 8.68 -6.10 16.15
N GLU A 107 9.90 -5.86 15.72
CA GLU A 107 10.88 -5.08 16.47
C GLU A 107 11.13 -3.74 15.76
N LYS A 108 11.03 -2.63 16.50
CA LYS A 108 11.42 -1.32 15.98
C LYS A 108 12.92 -1.12 16.20
N LYS A 109 13.67 -0.88 15.14
CA LYS A 109 15.11 -0.55 15.26
C LYS A 109 15.30 0.81 15.94
N LYS A 110 16.21 0.86 16.92
CA LYS A 110 16.57 2.11 17.63
C LYS A 110 17.02 3.18 16.62
N ASP A 111 16.63 4.40 16.87
CA ASP A 111 17.00 5.61 16.11
C ASP A 111 16.64 5.59 14.62
N SER A 112 15.71 4.72 14.22
CA SER A 112 15.24 4.63 12.84
C SER A 112 13.71 4.49 12.74
N LYS A 113 13.17 4.77 11.55
CA LYS A 113 11.77 4.49 11.22
C LYS A 113 11.58 3.06 10.70
N VAL A 114 12.62 2.23 10.80
CA VAL A 114 12.63 0.86 10.29
C VAL A 114 12.06 -0.09 11.33
N HIS A 115 11.20 -1.00 10.87
CA HIS A 115 10.64 -2.09 11.65
C HIS A 115 11.16 -3.41 11.07
N CYS A 116 11.62 -4.31 11.93
CA CYS A 116 12.13 -5.63 11.55
C CYS A 116 11.10 -6.71 11.90
N CYS A 117 10.81 -7.60 10.96
CA CYS A 117 10.05 -8.81 11.24
C CYS A 117 10.93 -9.82 11.96
N ILE A 118 10.60 -10.18 13.21
CA ILE A 118 11.41 -11.08 14.03
C ILE A 118 11.56 -12.47 13.41
N PRO A 119 10.48 -13.12 12.88
CA PRO A 119 10.59 -14.45 12.29
C PRO A 119 11.49 -14.54 11.06
N CYS A 120 11.43 -13.58 10.12
CA CYS A 120 12.16 -13.67 8.84
C CYS A 120 13.26 -12.61 8.68
N LYS A 121 13.48 -11.74 9.69
CA LYS A 121 14.51 -10.68 9.72
C LYS A 121 14.42 -9.65 8.57
N LYS A 122 13.25 -9.55 7.92
CA LYS A 122 13.02 -8.56 6.88
C LYS A 122 12.72 -7.18 7.47
N ASP A 123 13.28 -6.14 6.88
CA ASP A 123 13.11 -4.76 7.27
C ASP A 123 12.03 -4.05 6.45
N PHE A 124 11.27 -3.18 7.12
CA PHE A 124 10.20 -2.39 6.52
C PHE A 124 10.25 -0.94 7.01
N ASN A 125 10.14 0.01 6.09
CA ASN A 125 10.11 1.44 6.40
C ASN A 125 8.71 1.96 6.77
N SER A 126 7.70 1.09 6.76
CA SER A 126 6.30 1.43 7.01
C SER A 126 5.67 0.43 7.96
N TYR A 127 5.10 0.95 9.06
CA TYR A 127 4.39 0.11 10.03
C TYR A 127 3.19 -0.66 9.42
N PRO A 128 2.35 -0.07 8.56
CA PRO A 128 1.30 -0.85 7.87
C PRO A 128 1.85 -1.97 6.99
N ALA A 129 3.01 -1.75 6.36
CA ALA A 129 3.61 -2.76 5.49
C ALA A 129 4.13 -3.96 6.28
N ILE A 130 4.77 -3.73 7.44
CA ILE A 130 5.23 -4.85 8.27
C ILE A 130 4.05 -5.58 8.93
N LEU A 131 3.00 -4.90 9.37
CA LEU A 131 1.79 -5.56 9.87
C LEU A 131 1.16 -6.47 8.80
N TYR A 132 1.06 -6.00 7.57
CA TYR A 132 0.57 -6.81 6.46
C TYR A 132 1.45 -8.04 6.22
N HIS A 133 2.77 -7.86 6.25
CA HIS A 133 3.74 -8.94 6.08
C HIS A 133 3.70 -9.96 7.23
N THR A 134 3.62 -9.50 8.49
CA THR A 134 3.61 -10.40 9.66
C THR A 134 2.37 -11.29 9.69
N MET A 135 1.26 -10.87 9.08
CA MET A 135 0.11 -11.74 8.88
C MET A 135 0.48 -13.04 8.13
N ASP A 136 1.46 -13.01 7.24
CA ASP A 136 1.88 -14.21 6.51
C ASP A 136 2.58 -15.26 7.39
N HIS A 137 3.09 -14.87 8.55
CA HIS A 137 3.68 -15.79 9.54
C HIS A 137 2.63 -16.44 10.45
N MET A 138 1.38 -15.99 10.42
CA MET A 138 0.27 -16.55 11.19
C MET A 138 -0.62 -17.49 10.39
N LYS A 139 -0.23 -17.86 9.17
CA LYS A 139 -1.07 -18.68 8.25
C LYS A 139 -1.46 -20.05 8.81
N ASP A 140 -0.67 -20.58 9.73
CA ASP A 140 -0.91 -21.90 10.35
C ASP A 140 -1.81 -21.84 11.59
N GLU A 141 -2.04 -20.65 12.12
CA GLU A 141 -2.96 -20.44 13.24
C GLU A 141 -4.41 -20.70 12.82
N PRO A 142 -5.19 -21.49 13.59
CA PRO A 142 -6.56 -21.86 13.21
C PRO A 142 -7.46 -20.66 12.94
N LEU A 143 -7.38 -19.62 13.78
CA LEU A 143 -8.13 -18.37 13.63
C LEU A 143 -7.84 -17.68 12.29
N TYR A 144 -6.63 -17.84 11.77
CA TYR A 144 -6.16 -17.16 10.57
C TYR A 144 -6.51 -17.92 9.29
N LYS A 145 -6.54 -19.26 9.36
CA LYS A 145 -6.94 -20.11 8.21
C LYS A 145 -8.35 -19.76 7.71
N ASP A 146 -9.27 -19.51 8.62
CA ASP A 146 -10.64 -19.18 8.26
C ASP A 146 -10.77 -17.75 7.74
N LEU A 147 -10.00 -16.81 8.29
CA LEU A 147 -9.92 -15.45 7.79
C LEU A 147 -9.37 -15.37 6.35
N LEU A 148 -8.34 -16.15 6.03
CA LEU A 148 -7.74 -16.15 4.68
C LEU A 148 -8.65 -16.73 3.59
N LYS A 149 -9.63 -17.56 3.96
CA LYS A 149 -10.62 -18.10 2.99
C LYS A 149 -11.63 -17.04 2.56
N VAL A 150 -11.89 -16.04 3.38
CA VAL A 150 -12.90 -15.01 3.17
C VAL A 150 -12.30 -13.77 2.48
N ILE A 151 -11.03 -13.56 2.63
CA ILE A 151 -10.23 -12.46 2.06
C ILE A 151 -9.12 -13.07 1.17
#